data_f90af73fd7c5c55a8b0677a2a743406c
#
_entry.id   f90af73fd7c5c55a8b0677a2a743406c
#
_cell.length_a   1.000
_cell.length_b   1.000
_cell.length_c   1.000
_cell.angle_alpha   90.00
_cell.angle_beta   90.00
_cell.angle_gamma   90.00
#
_symmetry.space_group_name_H-M   'P 1'
#
loop_
_entity.id
_entity.type
_entity.pdbx_description
1 polymer ?
#
loop_
_entity_poly.entity_id
_entity_poly.type
_entity_poly.pdbx_seq_one_letter_code
_entity_poly.pdbx_strand_id
1 'polypeptide(L)'
;MSRIYGMAKMAYQAIRPFRERQMACRVCNYYKDSTDREVLEVLEYIKKNKTMKSFNYPFAEKYRHYRCPLRKDRKSGLFLTKYHGHQMYFSRDFFTSSACVNYMRSILTEQDPESPHRYLTDSFDVDEGSVVVDAGAAEGNFSLDILEKASKLILVECNRNWLEALVKTFAKEIAVGKVEIVPKLLGDHDDHSHVSIDFLYQKYGKIDFIKLDIEGGEENALRGGVKWMRECPAAKLAVCAYHKPDAFHYIWQMLENQNLFHLSYTKGYMYFPAVINDQPPYLRRGLIRAVRRQQVNRSYE
;
A
#
# COMPACT_ATOMS: atom_id res chain seq x y z
N MET A 1 0.17 12.45 30.89
CA MET A 1 -0.29 11.68 29.71
C MET A 1 0.50 10.41 29.42
N SER A 2 1.81 10.28 29.73
CA SER A 2 2.63 9.09 29.37
C SER A 2 2.25 7.80 30.11
N ARG A 3 1.84 7.83 31.37
CA ARG A 3 1.46 6.62 32.16
C ARG A 3 0.15 5.99 31.69
N ILE A 4 -0.85 6.77 31.34
CA ILE A 4 -2.17 6.27 30.86
C ILE A 4 -2.00 5.61 29.50
N TYR A 5 -1.22 6.20 28.60
CA TYR A 5 -0.92 5.63 27.29
C TYR A 5 -0.11 4.32 27.40
N GLY A 6 0.84 4.26 28.33
CA GLY A 6 1.60 3.04 28.63
C GLY A 6 0.71 1.91 29.17
N MET A 7 -0.20 2.22 30.08
CA MET A 7 -1.15 1.23 30.64
C MET A 7 -2.15 0.73 29.57
N ALA A 8 -2.69 1.62 28.75
CA ALA A 8 -3.58 1.25 27.63
C ALA A 8 -2.88 0.35 26.61
N LYS A 9 -1.61 0.64 26.27
CA LYS A 9 -0.80 -0.20 25.39
C LYS A 9 -0.50 -1.57 25.99
N MET A 10 -0.17 -1.65 27.27
CA MET A 10 0.05 -2.93 27.97
C MET A 10 -1.23 -3.76 28.07
N ALA A 11 -2.36 -3.14 28.38
CA ALA A 11 -3.67 -3.79 28.39
C ALA A 11 -4.02 -4.31 26.99
N TYR A 12 -3.80 -3.51 25.93
CA TYR A 12 -4.02 -3.94 24.56
C TYR A 12 -3.15 -5.13 24.18
N GLN A 13 -1.87 -5.12 24.53
CA GLN A 13 -0.96 -6.24 24.27
C GLN A 13 -1.37 -7.53 25.01
N ALA A 14 -1.89 -7.40 26.22
CA ALA A 14 -2.34 -8.56 27.00
C ALA A 14 -3.61 -9.22 26.42
N ILE A 15 -4.56 -8.42 25.88
CA ILE A 15 -5.81 -8.93 25.31
C ILE A 15 -5.69 -9.28 23.81
N ARG A 16 -4.64 -8.85 23.14
CA ARG A 16 -4.41 -9.07 21.70
C ARG A 16 -4.47 -10.56 21.31
N PRO A 17 -3.77 -11.50 21.97
CA PRO A 17 -3.84 -12.92 21.62
C PRO A 17 -5.25 -13.50 21.75
N PHE A 18 -6.03 -13.04 22.73
CA PHE A 18 -7.41 -13.46 22.91
C PHE A 18 -8.31 -12.95 21.78
N ARG A 19 -8.16 -11.68 21.39
CA ARG A 19 -8.88 -11.09 20.23
C ARG A 19 -8.53 -11.78 18.93
N GLU A 20 -7.25 -12.05 18.69
CA GLU A 20 -6.79 -12.79 17.50
C GLU A 20 -7.41 -14.19 17.42
N ARG A 21 -7.51 -14.92 18.56
CA ARG A 21 -8.17 -16.21 18.62
C ARG A 21 -9.69 -16.13 18.40
N GLN A 22 -10.36 -15.17 19.02
CA GLN A 22 -11.79 -14.95 18.79
C GLN A 22 -12.07 -14.63 17.31
N MET A 23 -11.25 -13.78 16.70
CA MET A 23 -11.39 -13.47 15.28
C MET A 23 -11.13 -14.68 14.40
N ALA A 24 -10.11 -15.49 14.71
CA ALA A 24 -9.84 -16.75 14.02
C ALA A 24 -11.08 -17.68 14.02
N CYS A 25 -11.71 -17.86 15.16
CA CYS A 25 -12.94 -18.65 15.26
C CYS A 25 -14.09 -18.05 14.43
N ARG A 26 -14.26 -16.72 14.51
CA ARG A 26 -15.33 -16.00 13.76
C ARG A 26 -15.13 -16.15 12.25
N VAL A 27 -13.91 -15.96 11.75
CA VAL A 27 -13.57 -16.10 10.34
C VAL A 27 -13.77 -17.54 9.87
N CYS A 28 -13.27 -18.54 10.62
CA CYS A 28 -13.46 -19.95 10.29
C CYS A 28 -14.94 -20.35 10.24
N ASN A 29 -15.77 -19.83 11.14
CA ASN A 29 -17.22 -20.09 11.13
C ASN A 29 -17.92 -19.41 9.95
N TYR A 30 -17.57 -18.18 9.62
CA TYR A 30 -18.16 -17.45 8.50
C TYR A 30 -17.90 -18.13 7.16
N TYR A 31 -16.67 -18.61 6.95
CA TYR A 31 -16.26 -19.25 5.69
C TYR A 31 -16.30 -20.80 5.74
N LYS A 32 -16.99 -21.43 6.70
CA LYS A 32 -17.00 -22.88 6.90
C LYS A 32 -17.43 -23.68 5.67
N ASP A 33 -18.36 -23.12 4.88
CA ASP A 33 -18.95 -23.72 3.69
C ASP A 33 -18.34 -23.17 2.37
N SER A 34 -17.23 -22.43 2.47
CA SER A 34 -16.56 -21.88 1.28
C SER A 34 -15.96 -22.98 0.40
N THR A 35 -16.12 -22.82 -0.91
CA THR A 35 -15.48 -23.67 -1.93
C THR A 35 -14.30 -22.96 -2.62
N ASP A 36 -14.03 -21.70 -2.30
CA ASP A 36 -12.90 -20.95 -2.82
C ASP A 36 -11.59 -21.51 -2.26
N ARG A 37 -10.74 -22.04 -3.13
CA ARG A 37 -9.46 -22.69 -2.76
C ARG A 37 -8.52 -21.72 -2.03
N GLU A 38 -8.50 -20.46 -2.41
CA GLU A 38 -7.62 -19.46 -1.76
C GLU A 38 -8.14 -19.10 -0.36
N VAL A 39 -9.47 -19.10 -0.17
CA VAL A 39 -10.07 -18.97 1.18
C VAL A 39 -9.72 -20.17 2.03
N LEU A 40 -9.85 -21.40 1.48
CA LEU A 40 -9.54 -22.63 2.21
C LEU A 40 -8.07 -22.70 2.66
N GLU A 41 -7.13 -22.24 1.83
CA GLU A 41 -5.70 -22.12 2.18
C GLU A 41 -5.50 -21.22 3.41
N VAL A 42 -6.15 -20.06 3.44
CA VAL A 42 -6.12 -19.13 4.58
C VAL A 42 -6.72 -19.78 5.83
N LEU A 43 -7.86 -20.45 5.69
CA LEU A 43 -8.54 -21.11 6.82
C LEU A 43 -7.70 -22.24 7.42
N GLU A 44 -7.00 -23.02 6.58
CA GLU A 44 -6.09 -24.09 7.04
C GLU A 44 -4.96 -23.47 7.91
N TYR A 45 -4.35 -22.39 7.43
CA TYR A 45 -3.32 -21.70 8.21
C TYR A 45 -3.86 -21.17 9.54
N ILE A 46 -5.05 -20.53 9.55
CA ILE A 46 -5.69 -20.00 10.75
C ILE A 46 -6.00 -21.13 11.74
N LYS A 47 -6.58 -22.24 11.30
CA LYS A 47 -6.92 -23.39 12.14
C LYS A 47 -5.67 -24.01 12.78
N LYS A 48 -4.59 -24.14 12.01
CA LYS A 48 -3.30 -24.67 12.48
C LYS A 48 -2.67 -23.77 13.56
N ASN A 49 -2.67 -22.46 13.34
CA ASN A 49 -1.96 -21.49 14.20
C ASN A 49 -2.86 -20.89 15.31
N LYS A 50 -4.17 -21.09 15.23
CA LYS A 50 -5.18 -20.57 16.19
C LYS A 50 -5.07 -19.06 16.40
N THR A 51 -4.73 -18.31 15.37
CA THR A 51 -4.54 -16.86 15.40
C THR A 51 -4.99 -16.23 14.10
N MET A 52 -5.34 -14.96 14.16
CA MET A 52 -5.69 -14.15 12.99
C MET A 52 -4.72 -12.97 12.89
N LYS A 53 -4.04 -12.86 11.75
CA LYS A 53 -3.11 -11.77 11.42
C LYS A 53 -3.51 -11.16 10.08
N SER A 54 -2.87 -10.07 9.67
CA SER A 54 -3.12 -9.48 8.35
C SER A 54 -2.81 -10.46 7.21
N PHE A 55 -1.73 -11.22 7.34
CA PHE A 55 -1.33 -12.26 6.38
C PHE A 55 -1.30 -13.61 7.07
N ASN A 56 -2.21 -14.50 6.67
CA ASN A 56 -2.37 -15.83 7.27
C ASN A 56 -1.80 -16.90 6.32
N TYR A 57 -0.48 -16.81 6.10
CA TYR A 57 0.29 -17.67 5.20
C TYR A 57 1.66 -17.99 5.79
N PRO A 58 2.29 -19.11 5.36
CA PRO A 58 3.62 -19.50 5.82
C PRO A 58 4.69 -18.45 5.53
N PHE A 59 4.62 -17.74 4.41
CA PHE A 59 5.62 -16.72 4.04
C PHE A 59 5.75 -15.61 5.10
N ALA A 60 4.68 -15.25 5.79
CA ALA A 60 4.70 -14.19 6.81
C ALA A 60 5.64 -14.53 7.99
N GLU A 61 5.93 -15.82 8.24
CA GLU A 61 6.85 -16.23 9.29
C GLU A 61 8.33 -15.98 8.92
N LYS A 62 8.68 -15.81 7.64
CA LYS A 62 10.04 -15.49 7.16
C LYS A 62 10.61 -14.26 7.87
N TYR A 63 9.75 -13.27 8.16
CA TYR A 63 10.15 -11.95 8.69
C TYR A 63 10.03 -11.84 10.20
N ARG A 64 9.52 -12.87 10.89
CA ARG A 64 9.28 -12.85 12.34
C ARG A 64 10.53 -12.49 13.16
N HIS A 65 11.69 -12.97 12.73
CA HIS A 65 12.96 -12.75 13.40
C HIS A 65 13.89 -11.78 12.67
N TYR A 66 13.37 -11.07 11.67
CA TYR A 66 14.17 -10.07 10.95
C TYR A 66 14.73 -9.02 11.91
N ARG A 67 16.04 -8.81 11.84
CA ARG A 67 16.77 -7.81 12.63
C ARG A 67 16.94 -6.54 11.77
N CYS A 68 16.20 -5.51 12.12
CA CYS A 68 16.31 -4.21 11.47
C CYS A 68 17.48 -3.41 12.06
N PRO A 69 18.53 -3.06 11.31
CA PRO A 69 19.66 -2.26 11.78
C PRO A 69 19.23 -0.79 11.91
N LEU A 70 18.70 -0.42 13.07
CA LEU A 70 18.22 0.91 13.36
C LEU A 70 19.33 1.85 13.83
N ARG A 71 19.21 3.11 13.38
CA ARG A 71 19.94 4.25 13.91
C ARG A 71 18.97 5.36 14.29
N LYS A 72 19.42 6.30 15.13
CA LYS A 72 18.67 7.51 15.45
C LYS A 72 19.45 8.72 14.91
N ASP A 73 18.83 9.50 14.03
CA ASP A 73 19.40 10.73 13.54
C ASP A 73 19.47 11.76 14.66
N ARG A 74 20.67 12.24 14.99
CA ARG A 74 20.88 13.16 16.10
C ARG A 74 20.24 14.54 15.90
N LYS A 75 20.07 14.99 14.63
CA LYS A 75 19.51 16.30 14.31
C LYS A 75 17.99 16.31 14.41
N SER A 76 17.32 15.32 13.78
CA SER A 76 15.85 15.24 13.77
C SER A 76 15.26 14.41 14.90
N GLY A 77 16.04 13.51 15.49
CA GLY A 77 15.55 12.55 16.46
C GLY A 77 14.75 11.39 15.84
N LEU A 78 14.61 11.33 14.52
CA LEU A 78 13.92 10.23 13.82
C LEU A 78 14.77 8.97 13.82
N PHE A 79 14.10 7.83 13.83
CA PHE A 79 14.75 6.57 13.53
C PHE A 79 14.94 6.42 12.02
N LEU A 80 16.00 5.72 11.63
CA LEU A 80 16.25 5.35 10.23
C LEU A 80 16.87 3.96 10.17
N THR A 81 16.71 3.34 9.01
CA THR A 81 17.33 2.07 8.65
C THR A 81 17.87 2.12 7.23
N LYS A 82 18.48 1.03 6.76
CA LYS A 82 18.74 0.81 5.34
C LYS A 82 17.65 -0.08 4.76
N TYR A 83 17.08 0.35 3.64
CA TYR A 83 16.15 -0.42 2.82
C TYR A 83 16.69 -0.47 1.39
N HIS A 84 16.97 -1.66 0.88
CA HIS A 84 17.57 -1.90 -0.44
C HIS A 84 18.78 -1.00 -0.77
N GLY A 85 19.63 -0.74 0.24
CA GLY A 85 20.83 0.11 0.11
C GLY A 85 20.60 1.60 0.41
N HIS A 86 19.38 2.09 0.38
CA HIS A 86 19.01 3.48 0.64
C HIS A 86 18.73 3.73 2.12
N GLN A 87 18.91 4.97 2.59
CA GLN A 87 18.47 5.37 3.91
C GLN A 87 16.96 5.62 3.89
N MET A 88 16.22 4.97 4.79
CA MET A 88 14.78 5.14 4.96
C MET A 88 14.52 5.61 6.39
N TYR A 89 13.85 6.76 6.52
CA TYR A 89 13.48 7.34 7.80
C TYR A 89 12.07 6.91 8.19
N PHE A 90 11.86 6.69 9.49
CA PHE A 90 10.55 6.40 10.05
C PHE A 90 9.85 7.68 10.49
N SER A 91 8.52 7.66 10.43
CA SER A 91 7.66 8.74 10.92
C SER A 91 7.98 9.10 12.39
N ARG A 92 7.72 10.33 12.75
CA ARG A 92 7.85 10.82 14.13
C ARG A 92 6.96 10.09 15.14
N ASP A 93 5.92 9.35 14.65
CA ASP A 93 5.04 8.55 15.50
C ASP A 93 5.72 7.28 16.05
N PHE A 94 6.88 6.91 15.52
CA PHE A 94 7.64 5.77 16.00
C PHE A 94 8.58 6.17 17.14
N PHE A 95 8.09 6.07 18.37
CA PHE A 95 8.83 6.48 19.56
C PHE A 95 9.84 5.45 20.07
N THR A 96 9.75 4.19 19.63
CA THR A 96 10.58 3.09 20.11
C THR A 96 11.21 2.29 18.97
N SER A 97 12.41 1.76 19.22
CA SER A 97 13.07 0.85 18.28
C SER A 97 12.22 -0.38 17.95
N SER A 98 11.51 -0.92 18.92
CA SER A 98 10.63 -2.09 18.71
C SER A 98 9.47 -1.78 17.76
N ALA A 99 8.91 -0.56 17.81
CA ALA A 99 7.87 -0.13 16.87
C ALA A 99 8.40 -0.08 15.43
N CYS A 100 9.58 0.52 15.24
CA CYS A 100 10.25 0.56 13.93
C CYS A 100 10.56 -0.86 13.39
N VAL A 101 11.08 -1.75 14.24
CA VAL A 101 11.37 -3.14 13.85
C VAL A 101 10.11 -3.87 13.42
N ASN A 102 9.02 -3.73 14.17
CA ASN A 102 7.75 -4.38 13.84
C ASN A 102 7.16 -3.81 12.54
N TYR A 103 7.24 -2.50 12.35
CA TYR A 103 6.79 -1.86 11.11
C TYR A 103 7.62 -2.33 9.90
N MET A 104 8.94 -2.41 10.05
CA MET A 104 9.80 -2.93 8.99
C MET A 104 9.47 -4.40 8.64
N ARG A 105 9.13 -5.22 9.63
CA ARG A 105 8.65 -6.59 9.39
C ARG A 105 7.34 -6.61 8.62
N SER A 106 6.41 -5.68 8.90
CA SER A 106 5.16 -5.54 8.14
C SER A 106 5.46 -5.21 6.67
N ILE A 107 6.29 -4.19 6.40
CA ILE A 107 6.69 -3.81 5.04
C ILE A 107 7.26 -5.01 4.28
N LEU A 108 8.21 -5.73 4.88
CA LEU A 108 8.81 -6.91 4.25
C LEU A 108 7.80 -8.04 4.00
N THR A 109 6.82 -8.20 4.90
CA THR A 109 5.74 -9.19 4.73
C THR A 109 4.79 -8.76 3.61
N GLU A 110 4.44 -7.49 3.55
CA GLU A 110 3.56 -6.90 2.54
C GLU A 110 4.15 -7.01 1.12
N GLN A 111 5.47 -6.88 1.01
CA GLN A 111 6.16 -6.92 -0.28
C GLN A 111 6.83 -8.28 -0.57
N ASP A 112 6.57 -9.34 0.23
CA ASP A 112 7.01 -10.70 -0.09
C ASP A 112 6.46 -11.16 -1.45
N PRO A 113 7.23 -11.92 -2.27
CA PRO A 113 6.74 -12.45 -3.55
C PRO A 113 5.41 -13.19 -3.50
N GLU A 114 5.09 -13.81 -2.37
CA GLU A 114 3.85 -14.57 -2.17
C GLU A 114 2.72 -13.72 -1.55
N SER A 115 2.98 -12.43 -1.24
CA SER A 115 2.01 -11.59 -0.55
C SER A 115 0.87 -11.13 -1.47
N PRO A 116 -0.39 -11.21 -1.00
CA PRO A 116 -1.53 -10.60 -1.70
C PRO A 116 -1.46 -9.06 -1.76
N HIS A 117 -0.55 -8.43 -1.01
CA HIS A 117 -0.35 -6.98 -1.00
C HIS A 117 0.81 -6.50 -1.88
N ARG A 118 1.57 -7.40 -2.51
CA ARG A 118 2.75 -7.01 -3.28
C ARG A 118 2.39 -6.14 -4.48
N TYR A 119 2.99 -4.94 -4.56
CA TYR A 119 2.71 -3.98 -5.65
C TYR A 119 3.25 -4.46 -6.99
N LEU A 120 4.51 -4.85 -7.05
CA LEU A 120 5.23 -5.16 -8.29
C LEU A 120 5.53 -6.66 -8.42
N THR A 121 5.59 -7.14 -9.67
CA THR A 121 6.01 -8.50 -10.03
C THR A 121 6.83 -8.45 -11.31
N ASP A 122 7.44 -9.56 -11.70
CA ASP A 122 8.22 -9.65 -12.95
C ASP A 122 7.39 -9.32 -14.21
N SER A 123 6.07 -9.56 -14.15
CA SER A 123 5.13 -9.28 -15.26
C SER A 123 4.38 -7.95 -15.11
N PHE A 124 4.49 -7.28 -13.97
CA PHE A 124 3.85 -5.99 -13.70
C PHE A 124 4.81 -5.11 -12.88
N ASP A 125 5.52 -4.26 -13.57
CA ASP A 125 6.59 -3.43 -13.01
C ASP A 125 6.54 -2.01 -13.62
N VAL A 126 7.32 -1.12 -13.03
CA VAL A 126 7.59 0.22 -13.53
C VAL A 126 8.61 0.13 -14.66
N ASP A 127 8.30 0.73 -15.80
CA ASP A 127 9.21 0.76 -16.95
C ASP A 127 10.32 1.81 -16.74
N GLU A 128 11.48 1.60 -17.36
CA GLU A 128 12.59 2.55 -17.35
C GLU A 128 12.16 3.94 -17.88
N GLY A 129 12.56 4.99 -17.18
CA GLY A 129 12.24 6.37 -17.55
C GLY A 129 10.80 6.79 -17.24
N SER A 130 10.04 6.00 -16.48
CA SER A 130 8.67 6.31 -16.09
C SER A 130 8.57 7.52 -15.17
N VAL A 131 7.49 8.27 -15.30
CA VAL A 131 7.00 9.22 -14.31
C VAL A 131 5.96 8.51 -13.45
N VAL A 132 6.18 8.48 -12.14
CA VAL A 132 5.41 7.67 -11.21
C VAL A 132 4.77 8.52 -10.12
N VAL A 133 3.51 8.26 -9.82
CA VAL A 133 2.82 8.77 -8.63
C VAL A 133 2.75 7.65 -7.58
N ASP A 134 3.33 7.91 -6.42
CA ASP A 134 3.21 7.09 -5.21
C ASP A 134 2.23 7.78 -4.26
N ALA A 135 0.97 7.40 -4.28
CA ALA A 135 -0.07 7.96 -3.44
C ALA A 135 -0.24 7.13 -2.16
N GLY A 136 -0.20 7.84 -1.02
CA GLY A 136 -0.02 7.23 0.29
C GLY A 136 1.41 6.73 0.43
N ALA A 137 2.39 7.61 0.20
CA ALA A 137 3.79 7.23 0.13
C ALA A 137 4.36 6.73 1.48
N ALA A 138 3.77 7.13 2.61
CA ALA A 138 4.17 6.77 3.96
C ALA A 138 5.70 6.85 4.17
N GLU A 139 6.41 5.71 4.36
CA GLU A 139 7.87 5.66 4.50
C GLU A 139 8.62 5.72 3.18
N GLY A 140 7.93 5.55 2.04
CA GLY A 140 8.49 5.60 0.70
C GLY A 140 9.16 4.31 0.23
N ASN A 141 8.84 3.17 0.80
CA ASN A 141 9.43 1.88 0.41
C ASN A 141 9.19 1.56 -1.07
N PHE A 142 7.96 1.74 -1.58
CA PHE A 142 7.66 1.57 -3.01
C PHE A 142 8.49 2.50 -3.88
N SER A 143 8.57 3.77 -3.53
CA SER A 143 9.39 4.76 -4.26
C SER A 143 10.88 4.43 -4.23
N LEU A 144 11.39 3.84 -3.12
CA LEU A 144 12.77 3.36 -3.05
C LEU A 144 13.01 2.13 -3.93
N ASP A 145 12.04 1.22 -4.05
CA ASP A 145 12.16 0.03 -4.90
C ASP A 145 12.30 0.36 -6.39
N ILE A 146 11.71 1.47 -6.81
CA ILE A 146 11.71 1.90 -8.22
C ILE A 146 12.59 3.12 -8.49
N LEU A 147 13.36 3.57 -7.49
CA LEU A 147 14.10 4.83 -7.55
C LEU A 147 15.04 4.91 -8.76
N GLU A 148 15.73 3.82 -9.07
CA GLU A 148 16.66 3.81 -10.18
C GLU A 148 15.96 3.80 -11.57
N LYS A 149 14.79 3.16 -11.67
CA LYS A 149 14.01 3.05 -12.90
C LYS A 149 13.26 4.33 -13.25
N ALA A 150 12.69 5.00 -12.24
CA ALA A 150 11.86 6.18 -12.49
C ALA A 150 12.69 7.39 -12.90
N SER A 151 12.21 8.14 -13.89
CA SER A 151 12.77 9.47 -14.24
C SER A 151 12.26 10.55 -13.29
N LYS A 152 11.03 10.41 -12.77
CA LYS A 152 10.41 11.32 -11.81
C LYS A 152 9.50 10.54 -10.87
N LEU A 153 9.57 10.88 -9.58
CA LEU A 153 8.67 10.36 -8.55
C LEU A 153 7.88 11.51 -7.93
N ILE A 154 6.57 11.35 -7.86
CA ILE A 154 5.63 12.30 -7.26
C ILE A 154 5.00 11.58 -6.07
N LEU A 155 5.45 11.92 -4.86
CA LEU A 155 5.00 11.32 -3.62
C LEU A 155 3.85 12.13 -3.04
N VAL A 156 2.64 11.58 -3.06
CA VAL A 156 1.46 12.22 -2.48
C VAL A 156 1.25 11.65 -1.07
N GLU A 157 1.42 12.51 -0.06
CA GLU A 157 1.29 12.13 1.35
C GLU A 157 0.74 13.30 2.16
N CYS A 158 -0.36 13.08 2.89
CA CYS A 158 -1.01 14.13 3.68
C CYS A 158 -0.59 14.15 5.16
N ASN A 159 -0.06 13.04 5.67
CA ASN A 159 0.33 12.92 7.07
C ASN A 159 1.66 13.65 7.34
N ARG A 160 1.59 14.74 8.10
CA ARG A 160 2.75 15.59 8.43
C ARG A 160 3.91 14.85 9.08
N ASN A 161 3.62 13.78 9.83
CA ASN A 161 4.66 13.00 10.50
C ASN A 161 5.46 12.13 9.51
N TRP A 162 4.84 11.73 8.39
CA TRP A 162 5.54 11.07 7.29
C TRP A 162 6.28 12.06 6.39
N LEU A 163 5.76 13.28 6.17
CA LEU A 163 6.38 14.26 5.29
C LEU A 163 7.84 14.57 5.70
N GLU A 164 8.11 14.73 7.01
CA GLU A 164 9.47 14.95 7.48
C GLU A 164 10.40 13.77 7.17
N ALA A 165 9.89 12.54 7.36
CA ALA A 165 10.63 11.32 7.07
C ALA A 165 10.94 11.20 5.57
N LEU A 166 9.96 11.46 4.70
CA LEU A 166 10.11 11.44 3.24
C LEU A 166 11.11 12.47 2.75
N VAL A 167 11.04 13.72 3.23
CA VAL A 167 12.02 14.78 2.90
C VAL A 167 13.45 14.36 3.24
N LYS A 168 13.65 13.62 4.34
CA LYS A 168 14.98 13.13 4.73
C LYS A 168 15.40 11.90 3.91
N THR A 169 14.47 11.00 3.66
CA THR A 169 14.70 9.79 2.86
C THR A 169 15.16 10.16 1.46
N PHE A 170 14.47 11.09 0.82
CA PHE A 170 14.69 11.50 -0.58
C PHE A 170 15.42 12.84 -0.74
N ALA A 171 16.19 13.27 0.26
CA ALA A 171 16.81 14.60 0.25
C ALA A 171 17.68 14.88 -0.97
N LYS A 172 18.42 13.88 -1.47
CA LYS A 172 19.28 14.00 -2.66
C LYS A 172 18.45 14.11 -3.93
N GLU A 173 17.44 13.27 -4.04
CA GLU A 173 16.56 13.15 -5.21
C GLU A 173 15.64 14.38 -5.33
N ILE A 174 15.24 14.97 -4.20
CA ILE A 174 14.52 16.25 -4.15
C ILE A 174 15.43 17.38 -4.64
N ALA A 175 16.68 17.41 -4.19
CA ALA A 175 17.64 18.46 -4.56
C ALA A 175 17.91 18.53 -6.08
N VAL A 176 17.87 17.37 -6.76
CA VAL A 176 18.06 17.28 -8.22
C VAL A 176 16.73 17.28 -9.00
N GLY A 177 15.60 17.43 -8.32
CA GLY A 177 14.28 17.48 -8.93
C GLY A 177 13.72 16.12 -9.40
N LYS A 178 14.36 14.99 -9.06
CA LYS A 178 13.86 13.64 -9.37
C LYS A 178 12.65 13.25 -8.52
N VAL A 179 12.60 13.70 -7.25
CA VAL A 179 11.48 13.48 -6.33
C VAL A 179 10.79 14.79 -6.01
N GLU A 180 9.48 14.79 -6.03
CA GLU A 180 8.64 15.89 -5.54
C GLU A 180 7.60 15.35 -4.56
N ILE A 181 7.47 16.01 -3.40
CA ILE A 181 6.47 15.63 -2.39
C ILE A 181 5.29 16.59 -2.49
N VAL A 182 4.09 16.03 -2.63
CA VAL A 182 2.81 16.74 -2.68
C VAL A 182 2.09 16.50 -1.35
N PRO A 183 2.07 17.47 -0.42
CA PRO A 183 1.51 17.31 0.92
C PRO A 183 -0.01 17.48 0.93
N LYS A 184 -0.71 16.63 0.19
CA LYS A 184 -2.16 16.67 0.00
C LYS A 184 -2.78 15.28 0.04
N LEU A 185 -4.09 15.22 0.22
CA LEU A 185 -4.90 14.04 -0.04
C LEU A 185 -5.09 13.87 -1.55
N LEU A 186 -4.95 12.65 -2.05
CA LEU A 186 -5.36 12.35 -3.42
C LEU A 186 -6.86 12.09 -3.45
N GLY A 187 -7.59 12.75 -4.37
CA GLY A 187 -9.05 12.68 -4.42
C GLY A 187 -9.61 13.01 -5.80
N ASP A 188 -10.87 13.40 -5.83
CA ASP A 188 -11.64 13.70 -7.05
C ASP A 188 -11.71 15.18 -7.40
N HIS A 189 -11.11 16.05 -6.60
CA HIS A 189 -11.11 17.50 -6.81
C HIS A 189 -9.79 18.13 -6.36
N ASP A 190 -9.60 19.40 -6.68
CA ASP A 190 -8.41 20.17 -6.40
C ASP A 190 -8.72 21.37 -5.52
N ASP A 191 -8.11 21.43 -4.32
CA ASP A 191 -8.19 22.55 -3.41
C ASP A 191 -6.88 22.70 -2.60
N HIS A 192 -6.91 23.42 -1.48
CA HIS A 192 -5.76 23.60 -0.61
C HIS A 192 -5.28 22.29 0.05
N SER A 193 -6.18 21.30 0.23
CA SER A 193 -5.93 20.02 0.91
C SER A 193 -6.00 18.80 0.01
N HIS A 194 -6.59 18.91 -1.17
CA HIS A 194 -6.76 17.83 -2.13
C HIS A 194 -6.05 18.09 -3.44
N VAL A 195 -5.71 17.02 -4.14
CA VAL A 195 -5.17 17.02 -5.49
C VAL A 195 -5.75 15.84 -6.25
N SER A 196 -6.11 16.04 -7.52
CA SER A 196 -6.59 14.97 -8.39
C SER A 196 -5.46 14.39 -9.26
N ILE A 197 -5.65 13.17 -9.74
CA ILE A 197 -4.74 12.55 -10.72
C ILE A 197 -4.70 13.40 -12.00
N ASP A 198 -5.84 13.90 -12.45
CA ASP A 198 -5.92 14.71 -13.67
C ASP A 198 -5.15 16.04 -13.53
N PHE A 199 -5.17 16.67 -12.36
CA PHE A 199 -4.33 17.85 -12.09
C PHE A 199 -2.84 17.50 -12.14
N LEU A 200 -2.43 16.40 -11.50
CA LEU A 200 -1.04 15.95 -11.56
C LEU A 200 -0.63 15.64 -13.00
N TYR A 201 -1.48 14.96 -13.75
CA TYR A 201 -1.24 14.65 -15.15
C TYR A 201 -1.07 15.93 -15.99
N GLN A 202 -1.91 16.93 -15.80
CA GLN A 202 -1.79 18.22 -16.45
C GLN A 202 -0.48 18.94 -16.08
N LYS A 203 -0.11 18.90 -14.80
CA LYS A 203 1.10 19.58 -14.28
C LYS A 203 2.39 18.95 -14.82
N TYR A 204 2.47 17.63 -14.88
CA TYR A 204 3.71 16.92 -15.25
C TYR A 204 3.73 16.46 -16.71
N GLY A 205 2.61 16.55 -17.43
CA GLY A 205 2.47 16.18 -18.85
C GLY A 205 2.56 14.68 -19.12
N LYS A 206 3.06 13.88 -18.18
CA LYS A 206 3.24 12.44 -18.29
C LYS A 206 3.11 11.81 -16.90
N ILE A 207 2.38 10.71 -16.79
CA ILE A 207 2.35 9.81 -15.61
C ILE A 207 2.14 8.41 -16.15
N ASP A 208 3.13 7.55 -16.03
CA ASP A 208 3.10 6.20 -16.61
C ASP A 208 2.59 5.16 -15.62
N PHE A 209 2.86 5.37 -14.34
CA PHE A 209 2.50 4.44 -13.28
C PHE A 209 1.93 5.18 -12.07
N ILE A 210 0.83 4.68 -11.50
CA ILE A 210 0.26 5.17 -10.25
C ILE A 210 0.08 4.00 -9.27
N LYS A 211 0.64 4.12 -8.07
CA LYS A 211 0.26 3.30 -6.92
C LYS A 211 -0.78 4.06 -6.11
N LEU A 212 -1.87 3.39 -5.73
CA LEU A 212 -2.91 3.91 -4.84
C LEU A 212 -3.01 3.01 -3.60
N ASP A 213 -2.53 3.52 -2.47
CA ASP A 213 -2.65 2.92 -1.14
C ASP A 213 -2.95 4.06 -0.15
N ILE A 214 -4.20 4.53 -0.14
CA ILE A 214 -4.65 5.78 0.47
C ILE A 214 -5.82 5.61 1.44
N GLU A 215 -5.77 4.49 2.18
CA GLU A 215 -6.65 4.24 3.34
C GLU A 215 -8.15 4.36 3.03
N GLY A 216 -8.57 3.91 1.83
CA GLY A 216 -9.97 3.86 1.40
C GLY A 216 -10.43 5.06 0.56
N GLY A 217 -9.51 5.91 0.10
CA GLY A 217 -9.77 7.00 -0.85
C GLY A 217 -9.65 6.60 -2.32
N GLU A 218 -9.33 5.33 -2.62
CA GLU A 218 -8.95 4.85 -3.96
C GLU A 218 -10.03 5.11 -5.01
N GLU A 219 -11.32 4.90 -4.68
CA GLU A 219 -12.43 5.20 -5.59
C GLU A 219 -12.51 6.67 -5.96
N ASN A 220 -12.35 7.57 -4.98
CA ASN A 220 -12.38 9.01 -5.23
C ASN A 220 -11.16 9.44 -6.07
N ALA A 221 -9.99 8.90 -5.77
CA ALA A 221 -8.78 9.16 -6.56
C ALA A 221 -8.97 8.73 -8.03
N LEU A 222 -9.56 7.57 -8.29
CA LEU A 222 -9.86 7.10 -9.65
C LEU A 222 -10.88 8.00 -10.35
N ARG A 223 -11.87 8.56 -9.65
CA ARG A 223 -12.80 9.56 -10.23
C ARG A 223 -12.06 10.83 -10.63
N GLY A 224 -11.05 11.23 -9.87
CA GLY A 224 -10.18 12.37 -10.18
C GLY A 224 -9.12 12.09 -11.25
N GLY A 225 -9.11 10.92 -11.89
CA GLY A 225 -8.14 10.50 -12.89
C GLY A 225 -8.74 10.09 -14.23
N VAL A 226 -9.97 10.51 -14.53
CA VAL A 226 -10.69 10.07 -15.75
C VAL A 226 -9.99 10.50 -17.03
N LYS A 227 -9.47 11.73 -17.08
CA LYS A 227 -8.72 12.25 -18.23
C LYS A 227 -7.42 11.49 -18.40
N TRP A 228 -6.64 11.32 -17.32
CA TRP A 228 -5.41 10.56 -17.35
C TRP A 228 -5.63 9.11 -17.82
N MET A 229 -6.66 8.43 -17.32
CA MET A 229 -6.99 7.06 -17.75
C MET A 229 -7.29 6.97 -19.23
N ARG A 230 -7.93 7.99 -19.81
CA ARG A 230 -8.29 8.02 -21.24
C ARG A 230 -7.11 8.39 -22.15
N GLU A 231 -6.30 9.34 -21.75
CA GLU A 231 -5.28 9.95 -22.59
C GLU A 231 -3.89 9.32 -22.45
N CYS A 232 -3.55 8.74 -21.29
CA CYS A 232 -2.23 8.15 -21.09
C CYS A 232 -2.11 6.79 -21.80
N PRO A 233 -1.24 6.64 -22.82
CA PRO A 233 -1.14 5.41 -23.60
C PRO A 233 -0.41 4.29 -22.87
N ALA A 234 0.41 4.61 -21.87
CA ALA A 234 1.23 3.67 -21.09
C ALA A 234 0.74 3.49 -19.66
N ALA A 235 -0.51 3.91 -19.35
CA ALA A 235 -1.04 3.91 -17.99
C ALA A 235 -0.99 2.53 -17.34
N LYS A 236 -0.34 2.47 -16.17
CA LYS A 236 -0.35 1.32 -15.25
C LYS A 236 -0.85 1.77 -13.87
N LEU A 237 -1.66 0.92 -13.23
CA LEU A 237 -2.21 1.17 -11.90
C LEU A 237 -1.97 -0.03 -10.99
N ALA A 238 -1.46 0.23 -9.79
CA ALA A 238 -1.49 -0.69 -8.65
C ALA A 238 -2.43 -0.09 -7.59
N VAL A 239 -3.61 -0.68 -7.39
CA VAL A 239 -4.66 -0.13 -6.53
C VAL A 239 -4.95 -1.07 -5.37
N CYS A 240 -4.73 -0.62 -4.14
CA CYS A 240 -5.14 -1.34 -2.95
C CYS A 240 -6.67 -1.41 -2.86
N ALA A 241 -7.19 -2.61 -2.58
CA ALA A 241 -8.62 -2.88 -2.66
C ALA A 241 -9.16 -3.52 -1.36
N TYR A 242 -8.45 -3.37 -0.25
CA TYR A 242 -8.75 -4.04 1.02
C TYR A 242 -9.23 -3.11 2.13
N HIS A 243 -9.11 -1.82 1.97
CA HIS A 243 -9.44 -0.86 3.04
C HIS A 243 -10.93 -0.86 3.42
N LYS A 244 -11.82 -1.05 2.44
CA LYS A 244 -13.26 -1.20 2.66
C LYS A 244 -13.72 -2.62 2.29
N PRO A 245 -14.77 -3.15 2.92
CA PRO A 245 -15.26 -4.51 2.66
C PRO A 245 -15.50 -4.82 1.18
N ASP A 246 -16.13 -3.89 0.45
CA ASP A 246 -16.55 -4.06 -0.93
C ASP A 246 -15.65 -3.33 -1.94
N ALA A 247 -14.52 -2.74 -1.49
CA ALA A 247 -13.65 -1.92 -2.34
C ALA A 247 -13.18 -2.66 -3.60
N PHE A 248 -12.81 -3.94 -3.47
CA PHE A 248 -12.39 -4.73 -4.61
C PHE A 248 -13.43 -4.77 -5.73
N HIS A 249 -14.69 -5.02 -5.37
CA HIS A 249 -15.77 -5.12 -6.35
C HIS A 249 -16.02 -3.77 -7.05
N TYR A 250 -16.12 -2.69 -6.30
CA TYR A 250 -16.36 -1.35 -6.84
C TYR A 250 -15.21 -0.85 -7.70
N ILE A 251 -13.97 -0.99 -7.25
CA ILE A 251 -12.78 -0.58 -8.01
C ILE A 251 -12.66 -1.40 -9.29
N TRP A 252 -12.86 -2.73 -9.20
CA TRP A 252 -12.83 -3.60 -10.37
C TRP A 252 -13.84 -3.18 -11.42
N GLN A 253 -15.11 -3.03 -11.03
CA GLN A 253 -16.17 -2.59 -11.94
C GLN A 253 -15.89 -1.21 -12.54
N MET A 254 -15.40 -0.27 -11.73
CA MET A 254 -15.05 1.08 -12.20
C MET A 254 -14.01 1.03 -13.32
N LEU A 255 -12.95 0.23 -13.15
CA LEU A 255 -11.88 0.10 -14.15
C LEU A 255 -12.33 -0.73 -15.36
N GLU A 256 -13.11 -1.80 -15.15
CA GLU A 256 -13.62 -2.66 -16.21
C GLU A 256 -14.58 -1.92 -17.12
N ASN A 257 -15.50 -1.10 -16.57
CA ASN A 257 -16.46 -0.29 -17.31
C ASN A 257 -15.80 0.75 -18.23
N GLN A 258 -14.55 1.17 -17.91
CA GLN A 258 -13.80 2.05 -18.82
C GLN A 258 -13.36 1.32 -20.11
N ASN A 259 -13.28 -0.02 -20.07
CA ASN A 259 -12.78 -0.86 -21.19
C ASN A 259 -11.38 -0.43 -21.73
N LEU A 260 -10.58 0.20 -20.89
CA LEU A 260 -9.27 0.78 -21.25
C LEU A 260 -8.09 -0.09 -20.79
N PHE A 261 -8.34 -1.03 -19.86
CA PHE A 261 -7.29 -1.77 -19.18
C PHE A 261 -7.44 -3.28 -19.31
N HIS A 262 -6.30 -3.97 -19.29
CA HIS A 262 -6.23 -5.36 -18.88
C HIS A 262 -6.13 -5.39 -17.36
N LEU A 263 -7.09 -6.02 -16.70
CA LEU A 263 -7.15 -6.12 -15.25
C LEU A 263 -6.63 -7.46 -14.77
N SER A 264 -5.92 -7.44 -13.68
CA SER A 264 -5.53 -8.62 -12.90
C SER A 264 -5.54 -8.26 -11.41
N TYR A 265 -5.44 -9.27 -10.55
CA TYR A 265 -5.36 -9.05 -9.10
C TYR A 265 -4.33 -10.00 -8.47
N THR A 266 -3.90 -9.67 -7.27
CA THR A 266 -2.98 -10.51 -6.50
C THR A 266 -3.69 -11.75 -6.00
N LYS A 267 -3.02 -12.89 -6.09
CA LYS A 267 -3.51 -14.15 -5.52
C LYS A 267 -3.59 -14.05 -3.99
N GLY A 268 -4.60 -14.69 -3.40
CA GLY A 268 -4.79 -14.77 -1.96
C GLY A 268 -5.65 -13.66 -1.38
N TYR A 269 -5.81 -13.75 -0.07
CA TYR A 269 -6.61 -12.83 0.72
C TYR A 269 -5.80 -12.32 1.91
N MET A 270 -6.12 -11.13 2.35
CA MET A 270 -5.60 -10.57 3.60
C MET A 270 -6.74 -10.22 4.54
N TYR A 271 -6.40 -10.11 5.82
CA TYR A 271 -7.28 -9.59 6.84
C TYR A 271 -6.82 -8.17 7.20
N PHE A 272 -7.72 -7.22 7.04
CA PHE A 272 -7.49 -5.85 7.45
C PHE A 272 -8.33 -5.56 8.70
N PRO A 273 -7.70 -5.45 9.90
CA PRO A 273 -8.43 -5.26 11.14
C PRO A 273 -9.05 -3.88 11.19
N ALA A 274 -10.38 -3.80 11.26
CA ALA A 274 -11.06 -2.56 11.55
C ALA A 274 -10.85 -2.19 13.02
N VAL A 275 -10.57 -0.92 13.30
CA VAL A 275 -10.41 -0.41 14.68
C VAL A 275 -11.72 -0.52 15.45
N ILE A 276 -12.85 -0.34 14.75
CA ILE A 276 -14.20 -0.38 15.30
C ILE A 276 -15.04 -1.24 14.36
N ASN A 277 -15.60 -2.35 14.86
CA ASN A 277 -16.60 -3.15 14.19
C ASN A 277 -16.13 -3.93 12.97
N ASP A 278 -15.32 -5.00 13.19
CA ASP A 278 -14.96 -5.97 12.15
C ASP A 278 -16.23 -6.66 11.60
N GLN A 279 -16.64 -6.27 10.40
CA GLN A 279 -17.78 -6.85 9.66
C GLN A 279 -17.29 -7.69 8.47
N PRO A 280 -18.02 -8.75 8.11
CA PRO A 280 -17.73 -9.48 6.90
C PRO A 280 -17.91 -8.60 5.63
N PRO A 281 -17.22 -8.95 4.54
CA PRO A 281 -16.26 -10.06 4.41
C PRO A 281 -14.94 -9.77 5.15
N TYR A 282 -14.51 -10.73 5.96
CA TYR A 282 -13.27 -10.59 6.76
C TYR A 282 -12.00 -10.75 5.93
N LEU A 283 -12.05 -11.61 4.92
CA LEU A 283 -10.96 -11.84 3.98
C LEU A 283 -11.17 -10.96 2.75
N ARG A 284 -10.17 -10.17 2.40
CA ARG A 284 -10.24 -9.18 1.32
C ARG A 284 -9.11 -9.39 0.34
N ARG A 285 -9.36 -9.19 -0.96
CA ARG A 285 -8.32 -9.14 -1.99
C ARG A 285 -7.43 -7.94 -1.73
N GLY A 286 -6.11 -8.10 -1.88
CA GLY A 286 -5.15 -7.07 -1.58
C GLY A 286 -5.09 -5.98 -2.65
N LEU A 287 -4.81 -6.37 -3.90
CA LEU A 287 -4.43 -5.44 -4.95
C LEU A 287 -5.08 -5.75 -6.29
N ILE A 288 -5.52 -4.71 -6.99
CA ILE A 288 -5.88 -4.73 -8.41
C ILE A 288 -4.74 -4.11 -9.20
N ARG A 289 -4.35 -4.76 -10.30
CA ARG A 289 -3.39 -4.25 -11.27
C ARG A 289 -4.10 -3.99 -12.59
N ALA A 290 -3.88 -2.81 -13.16
CA ALA A 290 -4.44 -2.42 -14.44
C ALA A 290 -3.30 -1.98 -15.37
N VAL A 291 -3.27 -2.52 -16.58
CA VAL A 291 -2.33 -2.15 -17.64
C VAL A 291 -3.10 -1.68 -18.84
N ARG A 292 -2.77 -0.50 -19.36
CA ARG A 292 -3.42 0.08 -20.54
C ARG A 292 -3.40 -0.91 -21.70
N ARG A 293 -4.56 -1.11 -22.33
CA ARG A 293 -4.67 -1.87 -23.57
C ARG A 293 -3.99 -1.09 -24.70
N GLN A 294 -3.10 -1.73 -25.43
CA GLN A 294 -2.53 -1.13 -26.65
C GLN A 294 -3.67 -0.90 -27.64
N GLN A 295 -3.79 0.33 -28.15
CA GLN A 295 -4.67 0.59 -29.27
C GLN A 295 -4.10 -0.14 -30.50
N VAL A 296 -4.80 -1.14 -30.97
CA VAL A 296 -4.51 -1.71 -32.29
C VAL A 296 -4.92 -0.64 -33.29
N ASN A 297 -3.96 0.10 -33.83
CA ASN A 297 -4.20 0.95 -34.98
C ASN A 297 -4.69 0.03 -36.12
N ARG A 298 -6.00 -0.07 -36.31
CA ARG A 298 -6.54 -0.54 -37.57
C ARG A 298 -6.26 0.58 -38.57
N SER A 299 -5.11 0.48 -39.23
CA SER A 299 -4.92 1.15 -40.50
C SER A 299 -5.99 0.58 -41.44
N TYR A 300 -7.04 1.35 -41.69
CA TYR A 300 -7.92 1.10 -42.81
C TYR A 300 -7.11 1.42 -44.08
N GLU A 301 -6.61 0.37 -44.73
CA GLU A 301 -6.22 0.42 -46.14
C GLU A 301 -7.47 0.51 -47.00
#